data_3dc2a61ac8532593b921e17e18e2bbbb
#
_entry.id   3dc2a61ac8532593b921e17e18e2bbbb
#
_cell.length_a   1.000
_cell.length_b   1.000
_cell.length_c   1.000
_cell.angle_alpha   90.00
_cell.angle_beta   90.00
_cell.angle_gamma   90.00
#
_symmetry.space_group_name_H-M   'P 1'
#
loop_
_entity.id
_entity.type
_entity.pdbx_description
1 polymer ?
#
loop_
_entity_poly.entity_id
_entity_poly.type
_entity_poly.pdbx_seq_one_letter_code
_entity_poly.pdbx_strand_id
1 'polypeptide(L)' 'MSNEDPNNLNRVYLDKRGIRVRVIRYDREKQWVIFLRDGYEHECFAPLYKFKAEYTRVE' A
#
# COMPACT_ATOMS: atom_id res chain seq x y z
N MET A 1 -8.16 13.67 -15.28
CA MET A 1 -7.57 13.48 -15.17
C MET A 1 -7.11 12.74 -14.76
N SER A 2 -6.99 12.29 -14.64
CA SER A 2 -6.64 11.62 -14.09
C SER A 2 -5.65 11.31 -14.14
N ASN A 3 -5.11 11.32 -13.94
CA ASN A 3 -4.13 11.15 -13.89
C ASN A 3 -3.73 10.18 -13.35
N GLU A 4 -3.86 9.29 -13.50
CA GLU A 4 -3.39 8.30 -12.98
C GLU A 4 -2.07 8.14 -13.30
N ASP A 5 -1.16 8.54 -12.62
CA ASP A 5 0.23 8.32 -12.74
C ASP A 5 0.47 6.87 -12.43
N PRO A 6 1.07 6.14 -13.29
CA PRO A 6 1.34 4.73 -13.04
C PRO A 6 2.18 4.50 -11.80
N ASN A 7 2.96 5.46 -11.40
CA ASN A 7 3.78 5.29 -10.21
C ASN A 7 3.10 5.78 -8.96
N ASN A 8 1.94 6.32 -9.11
CA ASN A 8 1.23 6.85 -7.97
C ASN A 8 0.02 5.99 -7.70
N LEU A 9 0.19 4.98 -6.90
CA LEU A 9 -0.90 4.06 -6.64
C LEU A 9 -1.96 4.65 -5.76
N ASN A 10 -1.53 5.31 -4.71
CA ASN A 10 -2.45 6.04 -3.84
C ASN A 10 -3.74 5.29 -3.55
N ARG A 11 -3.62 4.03 -3.23
CA ARG A 11 -4.78 3.17 -2.95
C ARG A 11 -4.85 2.86 -1.48
N VAL A 12 -6.05 2.68 -1.00
CA VAL A 12 -6.28 2.45 0.42
C VAL A 12 -6.62 1.00 0.66
N TYR A 13 -5.99 0.43 1.68
CA TYR A 13 -6.22 -0.94 2.09
C TYR A 13 -6.47 -0.98 3.58
N LEU A 14 -7.02 -2.08 4.07
CA LEU A 14 -7.16 -2.32 5.49
C LEU A 14 -6.37 -3.56 5.85
N ASP A 15 -5.70 -3.53 6.99
CA ASP A 15 -4.98 -4.72 7.42
C ASP A 15 -5.96 -5.62 8.20
N LYS A 16 -5.45 -6.68 8.79
CA LYS A 16 -6.29 -7.63 9.49
C LYS A 16 -6.99 -7.02 10.66
N ARG A 17 -6.43 -5.97 11.23
CA ARG A 17 -7.03 -5.31 12.37
C ARG A 17 -7.95 -4.18 11.98
N GLY A 18 -8.09 -3.95 10.69
CA GLY A 18 -8.91 -2.85 10.23
C GLY A 18 -8.20 -1.51 10.20
N ILE A 19 -6.88 -1.52 10.32
CA ILE A 19 -6.12 -0.29 10.28
C ILE A 19 -5.91 0.12 8.83
N ARG A 20 -6.20 1.36 8.53
CA ARG A 20 -6.12 1.86 7.17
C ARG A 20 -4.67 2.14 6.79
N VAL A 21 -4.28 1.71 5.61
CA VAL A 21 -2.96 2.00 5.06
C VAL A 21 -3.14 2.53 3.65
N ARG A 22 -2.23 3.37 3.24
CA ARG A 22 -2.26 3.94 1.90
C ARG A 22 -1.00 3.55 1.16
N VAL A 23 -1.16 2.88 0.04
CA VAL A 23 -0.01 2.48 -0.77
C VAL A 23 0.47 3.69 -1.56
N ILE A 24 1.74 4.02 -1.41
CA ILE A 24 2.32 5.18 -2.06
C ILE A 24 3.30 4.81 -3.16
N ARG A 25 3.90 3.64 -3.09
CA ARG A 25 4.87 3.24 -4.09
C ARG A 25 4.92 1.74 -4.20
N TYR A 26 5.45 1.25 -5.30
CA TYR A 26 5.65 -0.17 -5.50
C TYR A 26 7.02 -0.36 -6.13
N ASP A 27 7.86 -1.17 -5.49
CA ASP A 27 9.17 -1.48 -5.99
C ASP A 27 9.08 -2.74 -6.84
N ARG A 28 9.12 -2.57 -8.15
CA ARG A 28 8.95 -3.67 -9.05
C ARG A 28 10.08 -4.66 -9.01
N GLU A 29 11.28 -4.22 -8.80
CA GLU A 29 12.41 -5.11 -8.77
C GLU A 29 12.38 -6.06 -7.60
N LYS A 30 12.01 -5.56 -6.45
CA LYS A 30 11.98 -6.37 -5.25
C LYS A 30 10.58 -6.85 -4.94
N GLN A 31 9.62 -6.38 -5.69
CA GLN A 31 8.21 -6.70 -5.47
C GLN A 31 7.80 -6.37 -4.05
N TRP A 32 8.09 -5.16 -3.66
CA TRP A 32 7.74 -4.66 -2.35
C TRP A 32 6.72 -3.55 -2.47
N VAL A 33 5.77 -3.53 -1.57
CA VAL A 33 4.77 -2.48 -1.50
C VAL A 33 5.16 -1.53 -0.40
N ILE A 34 5.24 -0.25 -0.70
CA ILE A 34 5.57 0.77 0.27
C ILE A 34 4.31 1.54 0.58
N PHE A 35 3.98 1.67 1.84
CA PHE A 35 2.73 2.27 2.23
C PHE A 35 2.87 3.06 3.52
N LEU A 36 1.87 3.90 3.79
CA LEU A 36 1.79 4.66 5.02
C LEU A 36 0.64 4.10 5.85
N ARG A 37 0.90 3.93 7.13
CA ARG A 37 -0.10 3.41 8.04
C ARG A 37 -0.75 4.56 8.77
N ASP A 38 -2.06 4.47 8.93
CA ASP A 38 -2.79 5.51 9.61
C ASP A 38 -2.27 5.65 11.03
N GLY A 39 -1.91 6.87 11.41
CA GLY A 39 -1.38 7.12 12.74
C GLY A 39 0.09 6.84 12.90
N TYR A 40 0.78 6.50 11.82
CA TYR A 40 2.20 6.19 11.87
C TYR A 40 2.88 7.00 10.79
N GLU A 41 3.86 7.79 11.16
CA GLU A 41 4.43 8.73 10.20
C GLU A 41 5.59 8.20 9.38
N HIS A 42 6.00 6.98 9.60
CA HIS A 42 7.09 6.41 8.81
C HIS A 42 6.57 5.50 7.74
N GLU A 43 7.29 5.41 6.62
CA GLU A 43 6.90 4.51 5.56
C GLU A 43 7.12 3.08 5.99
N CYS A 44 6.18 2.24 5.62
CA CYS A 44 6.25 0.82 5.87
C CYS A 44 6.36 0.10 4.55
N PHE A 45 6.85 -1.13 4.58
CA PHE A 45 6.94 -1.90 3.34
C PHE A 45 6.79 -3.38 3.65
N ALA A 46 6.30 -4.11 2.67
CA ALA A 46 6.06 -5.54 2.80
C ALA A 46 6.18 -6.18 1.42
N PRO A 47 6.57 -7.44 1.36
CA PRO A 47 6.58 -8.13 0.09
C PRO A 47 5.18 -8.19 -0.49
N LEU A 48 5.10 -8.13 -1.82
CA LEU A 48 3.80 -8.08 -2.47
C LEU A 48 2.91 -9.27 -2.11
N TYR A 49 3.49 -10.47 -2.10
CA TYR A 49 2.70 -11.65 -1.81
C TYR A 49 2.09 -11.59 -0.42
N LYS A 50 2.85 -11.05 0.52
CA LYS A 50 2.37 -10.96 1.88
C LYS A 50 1.34 -9.85 2.01
N PHE A 51 1.56 -8.76 1.32
CA PHE A 51 0.62 -7.65 1.34
C PHE A 51 -0.73 -8.11 0.81
N LYS A 52 -0.73 -8.83 -0.30
CA LYS A 52 -1.96 -9.31 -0.88
C LYS A 52 -2.70 -10.29 0.03
N ALA A 53 -1.94 -11.06 0.79
CA ALA A 53 -2.57 -12.05 1.66
C ALA A 53 -3.17 -11.43 2.91
N GLU A 54 -2.58 -10.34 3.37
CA GLU A 54 -2.97 -9.78 4.66
C GLU A 54 -3.77 -8.49 4.60
N TYR A 55 -3.80 -7.84 3.45
CA TYR A 55 -4.47 -6.55 3.35
C TYR A 55 -5.60 -6.65 2.36
N THR A 56 -6.66 -5.91 2.62
CA THR A 56 -7.83 -5.90 1.77
C THR A 56 -8.01 -4.51 1.19
N ARG A 57 -8.15 -4.44 -0.11
CA ARG A 57 -8.33 -3.17 -0.77
C ARG A 57 -9.74 -2.66 -0.54
N VAL A 58 -9.83 -1.38 -0.19
CA VAL A 58 -11.14 -0.79 0.07
C VAL A 58 -11.50 0.30 -0.91
N GLU A 59 -10.59 0.61 -1.82
CA GLU A 59 -10.94 1.60 -2.85
C GLU A 59 -10.33 1.27 -4.16
#